data_0c1d83b4578cd10fd9c550fb45364120
#
_entry.id   0c1d83b4578cd10fd9c550fb45364120
#
_cell.length_a   1.000
_cell.length_b   1.000
_cell.length_c   1.000
_cell.angle_alpha   90.00
_cell.angle_beta   90.00
_cell.angle_gamma   90.00
#
_symmetry.space_group_name_H-M   'P 1'
#
loop_
_entity.id
_entity.type
_entity.pdbx_description
1 polymer ?
#
loop_
_entity_poly.entity_id
_entity_poly.type
_entity_poly.pdbx_seq_one_letter_code
_entity_poly.pdbx_strand_id
1 'polypeptide(L)'
;MAVTARWRALGRLGVALATVIAAAGCSPTGEATPPAPSTPGSTIVVAGEPVPVAQVTDALANLCTARQEAPDRPQAAEARFFDRSHTTLHLVARALEDVDRSLAARLLEAKQKVEADFSGLATGDRVADDLGALIEVTRAALDRLAVPVPPCAK
;
A
#
# COMPACT_ATOMS: atom_id res chain seq x y z
N MET A 1 -15.24 -35.89 -20.73
CA MET A 1 -15.81 -34.92 -21.69
C MET A 1 -14.77 -33.81 -21.84
N ALA A 2 -14.14 -33.73 -23.00
CA ALA A 2 -13.06 -32.80 -23.29
C ALA A 2 -13.69 -31.57 -23.97
N VAL A 3 -13.38 -30.34 -23.44
CA VAL A 3 -13.74 -29.07 -24.07
C VAL A 3 -12.43 -28.39 -24.51
N THR A 4 -12.24 -28.40 -25.81
CA THR A 4 -11.11 -27.88 -26.55
C THR A 4 -11.16 -26.34 -26.62
N ALA A 5 -10.08 -25.70 -26.22
CA ALA A 5 -9.83 -24.28 -26.41
C ALA A 5 -9.62 -23.98 -27.93
N ARG A 6 -10.32 -22.97 -28.43
CA ARG A 6 -10.05 -22.37 -29.76
C ARG A 6 -9.45 -20.96 -29.55
N TRP A 7 -8.16 -20.89 -29.75
CA TRP A 7 -7.46 -19.64 -30.02
C TRP A 7 -7.67 -19.23 -31.45
N ARG A 8 -8.18 -18.05 -31.73
CA ARG A 8 -8.11 -17.41 -33.05
C ARG A 8 -7.23 -16.18 -32.93
N ALA A 9 -6.06 -16.28 -33.53
CA ALA A 9 -5.19 -15.19 -33.93
C ALA A 9 -5.68 -14.60 -35.26
N LEU A 10 -5.71 -13.29 -35.37
CA LEU A 10 -5.72 -12.47 -36.59
C LEU A 10 -5.42 -11.08 -36.10
N GLY A 11 -4.47 -10.31 -36.53
CA GLY A 11 -3.84 -10.21 -37.81
C GLY A 11 -3.73 -8.76 -38.19
N ARG A 12 -2.51 -8.26 -38.20
CA ARG A 12 -1.87 -7.38 -39.22
C ARG A 12 -2.43 -5.98 -39.55
N LEU A 13 -1.46 -5.06 -39.54
CA LEU A 13 -1.09 -4.05 -40.57
C LEU A 13 -1.77 -2.69 -40.55
N GLY A 14 -0.93 -1.66 -40.53
CA GLY A 14 -1.20 -0.28 -40.92
C GLY A 14 -0.11 0.65 -40.42
N VAL A 15 1.01 0.73 -41.06
CA VAL A 15 1.53 1.74 -42.00
C VAL A 15 1.69 3.14 -41.41
N ALA A 16 2.95 3.56 -41.48
CA ALA A 16 3.53 4.85 -41.15
C ALA A 16 2.88 6.03 -41.92
N LEU A 17 2.88 7.19 -41.26
CA LEU A 17 3.08 8.46 -41.95
C LEU A 17 3.83 9.43 -41.05
N ALA A 18 5.05 9.74 -41.43
CA ALA A 18 5.86 10.80 -40.86
C ALA A 18 5.34 12.15 -41.34
N THR A 19 5.07 13.06 -40.43
CA THR A 19 4.94 14.48 -40.77
C THR A 19 5.83 15.29 -39.82
N VAL A 20 6.94 15.73 -40.34
CA VAL A 20 7.84 16.70 -39.71
C VAL A 20 7.22 18.09 -39.86
N ILE A 21 6.87 18.73 -38.79
CA ILE A 21 6.59 20.15 -38.73
C ILE A 21 7.58 20.78 -37.75
N ALA A 22 8.59 21.43 -38.31
CA ALA A 22 9.46 22.32 -37.59
C ALA A 22 8.71 23.61 -37.28
N ALA A 23 8.39 23.86 -36.04
CA ALA A 23 7.97 25.19 -35.55
C ALA A 23 9.03 25.66 -34.56
N ALA A 24 9.83 26.64 -34.98
CA ALA A 24 10.68 27.42 -34.11
C ALA A 24 9.79 28.28 -33.20
N GLY A 25 9.66 27.89 -31.94
CA GLY A 25 9.00 28.64 -30.88
C GLY A 25 10.03 28.98 -29.81
N CYS A 26 10.38 30.25 -29.67
CA CYS A 26 11.17 30.78 -28.56
C CYS A 26 10.46 30.40 -27.23
N SER A 27 11.02 29.49 -26.49
CA SER A 27 10.61 29.22 -25.12
C SER A 27 11.23 30.26 -24.19
N PRO A 28 10.43 30.95 -23.34
CA PRO A 28 11.00 31.67 -22.23
C PRO A 28 11.66 30.65 -21.31
N THR A 29 12.90 30.89 -20.95
CA THR A 29 13.67 30.16 -19.95
C THR A 29 12.93 30.20 -18.61
N GLY A 30 12.00 29.26 -18.44
CA GLY A 30 11.50 28.89 -17.12
C GLY A 30 12.66 28.22 -16.41
N GLU A 31 13.28 28.94 -15.51
CA GLU A 31 14.25 28.44 -14.55
C GLU A 31 13.59 27.27 -13.81
N ALA A 32 13.94 26.06 -14.20
CA ALA A 32 13.51 24.87 -13.49
C ALA A 32 14.10 24.95 -12.08
N THR A 33 13.29 25.32 -11.11
CA THR A 33 13.65 25.21 -9.69
C THR A 33 14.16 23.79 -9.47
N PRO A 34 15.43 23.60 -9.07
CA PRO A 34 15.94 22.26 -8.80
C PRO A 34 15.01 21.62 -7.79
N PRO A 35 14.63 20.33 -7.96
CA PRO A 35 13.85 19.63 -6.97
C PRO A 35 14.54 19.81 -5.62
N ALA A 36 13.78 20.29 -4.63
CA ALA A 36 14.29 20.47 -3.28
C ALA A 36 14.99 19.16 -2.87
N PRO A 37 16.19 19.22 -2.26
CA PRO A 37 16.89 18.03 -1.83
C PRO A 37 15.93 17.26 -0.92
N SER A 38 15.57 16.06 -1.35
CA SER A 38 14.78 15.14 -0.52
C SER A 38 15.58 14.96 0.77
N THR A 39 15.09 15.51 1.87
CA THR A 39 15.63 15.24 3.20
C THR A 39 15.74 13.73 3.30
N PRO A 40 16.90 13.14 3.67
CA PRO A 40 17.00 11.70 3.82
C PRO A 40 15.89 11.29 4.79
N GLY A 41 14.84 10.66 4.27
CA GLY A 41 13.68 10.28 5.06
C GLY A 41 14.16 9.35 6.17
N SER A 42 13.67 9.54 7.39
CA SER A 42 13.89 8.60 8.48
C SER A 42 13.56 7.18 7.99
N THR A 43 14.39 6.21 8.36
CA THR A 43 14.19 4.79 8.03
C THR A 43 14.11 3.97 9.29
N ILE A 44 13.38 2.84 9.24
CA ILE A 44 13.53 1.74 10.19
C ILE A 44 14.40 0.66 9.55
N VAL A 45 15.10 -0.13 10.35
CA VAL A 45 15.92 -1.25 9.85
C VAL A 45 15.14 -2.54 10.01
N VAL A 46 15.00 -3.30 8.92
CA VAL A 46 14.34 -4.61 8.90
C VAL A 46 15.29 -5.64 8.32
N ALA A 47 15.77 -6.57 9.15
CA ALA A 47 16.74 -7.59 8.76
C ALA A 47 18.00 -7.01 8.06
N GLY A 48 18.46 -5.84 8.52
CA GLY A 48 19.62 -5.15 7.96
C GLY A 48 19.33 -4.20 6.79
N GLU A 49 18.11 -4.20 6.26
CA GLU A 49 17.71 -3.35 5.14
C GLU A 49 16.93 -2.12 5.62
N PRO A 50 17.20 -0.92 5.08
CA PRO A 50 16.48 0.29 5.44
C PRO A 50 15.11 0.33 4.77
N VAL A 51 14.05 0.51 5.56
CA VAL A 51 12.67 0.73 5.10
C VAL A 51 12.28 2.18 5.38
N PRO A 52 11.85 2.97 4.38
CA PRO A 52 11.45 4.34 4.58
C PRO A 52 10.29 4.48 5.56
N VAL A 53 10.40 5.40 6.52
CA VAL A 53 9.30 5.72 7.45
C VAL A 53 8.04 6.14 6.69
N ALA A 54 8.17 6.87 5.58
CA ALA A 54 7.05 7.25 4.72
C ALA A 54 6.25 6.03 4.24
N GLN A 55 6.91 4.95 3.82
CA GLN A 55 6.24 3.72 3.39
C GLN A 55 5.38 3.13 4.52
N VAL A 56 5.87 3.17 5.74
CA VAL A 56 5.19 2.61 6.92
C VAL A 56 4.00 3.47 7.33
N THR A 57 4.16 4.80 7.31
CA THR A 57 3.07 5.75 7.61
C THR A 57 1.99 5.72 6.54
N ASP A 58 2.36 5.56 5.27
CA ASP A 58 1.42 5.40 4.15
C ASP A 58 0.62 4.10 4.27
N ALA A 59 1.24 3.01 4.72
CA ALA A 59 0.52 1.77 4.98
C ALA A 59 -0.55 1.97 6.07
N LEU A 60 -0.24 2.66 7.17
CA LEU A 60 -1.23 2.99 8.20
C LEU A 60 -2.36 3.88 7.65
N ALA A 61 -2.04 4.91 6.85
CA ALA A 61 -3.05 5.77 6.23
C ALA A 61 -3.99 4.97 5.30
N ASN A 62 -3.44 4.00 4.56
CA ASN A 62 -4.23 3.11 3.71
C ASN A 62 -5.12 2.16 4.51
N LEU A 63 -4.68 1.67 5.68
CA LEU A 63 -5.55 0.91 6.59
C LEU A 63 -6.73 1.77 7.09
N CYS A 64 -6.46 3.03 7.45
CA CYS A 64 -7.52 3.95 7.87
C CYS A 64 -8.58 4.16 6.78
N THR A 65 -8.14 4.32 5.52
CA THR A 65 -9.02 4.47 4.38
C THR A 65 -9.77 3.16 4.08
N ALA A 66 -9.10 2.01 4.12
CA ALA A 66 -9.75 0.70 3.93
C ALA A 66 -10.86 0.47 4.97
N ARG A 67 -10.63 0.84 6.23
CA ARG A 67 -11.65 0.78 7.29
C ARG A 67 -12.88 1.62 6.95
N GLN A 68 -12.71 2.82 6.42
CA GLN A 68 -13.82 3.69 6.02
C GLN A 68 -14.58 3.16 4.80
N GLU A 69 -13.88 2.47 3.91
CA GLU A 69 -14.46 1.88 2.70
C GLU A 69 -15.20 0.57 2.96
N ALA A 70 -14.79 -0.21 3.95
CA ALA A 70 -15.27 -1.57 4.16
C ALA A 70 -16.80 -1.73 4.26
N PRO A 71 -17.56 -0.86 4.96
CA PRO A 71 -19.01 -1.03 5.05
C PRO A 71 -19.74 -0.94 3.70
N ASP A 72 -19.35 0.01 2.87
CA ASP A 72 -20.07 0.32 1.63
C ASP A 72 -19.37 -0.20 0.38
N ARG A 73 -18.05 -0.41 0.45
CA ARG A 73 -17.19 -0.79 -0.68
C ARG A 73 -16.15 -1.85 -0.28
N PRO A 74 -16.57 -3.04 0.16
CA PRO A 74 -15.66 -4.06 0.70
C PRO A 74 -14.56 -4.48 -0.28
N GLN A 75 -14.84 -4.55 -1.59
CA GLN A 75 -13.82 -4.89 -2.61
C GLN A 75 -12.75 -3.80 -2.75
N ALA A 76 -13.13 -2.52 -2.60
CA ALA A 76 -12.16 -1.43 -2.60
C ALA A 76 -11.29 -1.44 -1.35
N ALA A 77 -11.87 -1.75 -0.19
CA ALA A 77 -11.15 -1.94 1.06
C ALA A 77 -10.16 -3.09 0.99
N GLU A 78 -10.58 -4.23 0.42
CA GLU A 78 -9.74 -5.40 0.18
C GLU A 78 -8.53 -5.07 -0.70
N ALA A 79 -8.77 -4.49 -1.89
CA ALA A 79 -7.71 -4.09 -2.81
C ALA A 79 -6.73 -3.12 -2.14
N ARG A 80 -7.22 -2.14 -1.39
CA ARG A 80 -6.39 -1.19 -0.66
C ARG A 80 -5.54 -1.86 0.41
N PHE A 81 -6.12 -2.78 1.18
CA PHE A 81 -5.39 -3.54 2.18
C PHE A 81 -4.25 -4.36 1.55
N PHE A 82 -4.55 -5.18 0.55
CA PHE A 82 -3.55 -6.07 -0.06
C PHE A 82 -2.49 -5.29 -0.86
N ASP A 83 -2.87 -4.30 -1.66
CA ASP A 83 -1.95 -3.59 -2.55
C ASP A 83 -1.08 -2.56 -1.83
N ARG A 84 -1.58 -1.98 -0.72
CA ARG A 84 -0.95 -0.80 -0.10
C ARG A 84 -0.42 -1.00 1.30
N SER A 85 -0.92 -2.00 2.05
CA SER A 85 -0.58 -2.16 3.46
C SER A 85 0.02 -3.52 3.80
N HIS A 86 -0.51 -4.59 3.23
CA HIS A 86 -0.21 -5.97 3.59
C HIS A 86 1.28 -6.28 3.69
N THR A 87 2.05 -6.02 2.63
CA THR A 87 3.49 -6.30 2.61
C THR A 87 4.26 -5.46 3.63
N THR A 88 3.87 -4.19 3.80
CA THR A 88 4.53 -3.28 4.76
C THR A 88 4.28 -3.72 6.20
N LEU A 89 3.09 -4.27 6.52
CA LEU A 89 2.81 -4.82 7.86
C LEU A 89 3.72 -6.00 8.21
N HIS A 90 4.10 -6.85 7.25
CA HIS A 90 5.11 -7.89 7.47
C HIS A 90 6.47 -7.29 7.80
N LEU A 91 6.88 -6.20 7.13
CA LEU A 91 8.13 -5.52 7.43
C LEU A 91 8.11 -4.93 8.84
N VAL A 92 7.01 -4.29 9.25
CA VAL A 92 6.83 -3.75 10.61
C VAL A 92 6.90 -4.88 11.65
N ALA A 93 6.19 -5.99 11.44
CA ALA A 93 6.24 -7.14 12.34
C ALA A 93 7.67 -7.68 12.48
N ARG A 94 8.40 -7.77 11.39
CA ARG A 94 9.78 -8.22 11.38
C ARG A 94 10.74 -7.26 12.10
N ALA A 95 10.53 -5.94 11.97
CA ALA A 95 11.28 -4.95 12.72
C ALA A 95 11.06 -5.05 14.25
N LEU A 96 9.89 -5.57 14.66
CA LEU A 96 9.54 -5.78 16.06
C LEU A 96 10.11 -7.07 16.66
N GLU A 97 10.52 -8.05 15.88
CA GLU A 97 10.93 -9.39 16.40
C GLU A 97 11.99 -9.31 17.49
N ASP A 98 12.94 -8.39 17.34
CA ASP A 98 14.04 -8.20 18.30
C ASP A 98 13.73 -7.15 19.37
N VAL A 99 12.68 -6.33 19.18
CA VAL A 99 12.33 -5.21 20.06
C VAL A 99 11.15 -5.56 20.98
N ASP A 100 10.13 -6.18 20.43
CA ASP A 100 8.91 -6.63 21.13
C ASP A 100 8.22 -7.77 20.36
N ARG A 101 8.67 -8.98 20.57
CA ARG A 101 8.15 -10.18 19.90
C ARG A 101 6.66 -10.40 20.16
N SER A 102 6.18 -10.04 21.34
CA SER A 102 4.77 -10.20 21.68
C SER A 102 3.88 -9.25 20.87
N LEU A 103 4.35 -8.03 20.64
CA LEU A 103 3.66 -7.06 19.79
C LEU A 103 3.72 -7.46 18.31
N ALA A 104 4.87 -8.01 17.85
CA ALA A 104 4.98 -8.57 16.50
C ALA A 104 3.95 -9.69 16.26
N ALA A 105 3.81 -10.62 17.20
CA ALA A 105 2.82 -11.70 17.11
C ALA A 105 1.38 -11.17 17.04
N ARG A 106 1.02 -10.21 17.91
CA ARG A 106 -0.31 -9.57 17.90
C ARG A 106 -0.60 -8.84 16.60
N LEU A 107 0.40 -8.18 16.01
CA LEU A 107 0.26 -7.52 14.72
C LEU A 107 -0.06 -8.51 13.60
N LEU A 108 0.66 -9.63 13.56
CA LEU A 108 0.42 -10.69 12.57
C LEU A 108 -0.93 -11.37 12.79
N GLU A 109 -1.35 -11.61 14.03
CA GLU A 109 -2.66 -12.17 14.35
C GLU A 109 -3.80 -11.26 13.89
N ALA A 110 -3.74 -9.96 14.22
CA ALA A 110 -4.73 -8.99 13.77
C ALA A 110 -4.78 -8.88 12.24
N LYS A 111 -3.63 -8.93 11.57
CA LYS A 111 -3.53 -8.95 10.12
C LYS A 111 -4.18 -10.19 9.52
N GLN A 112 -3.89 -11.39 10.04
CA GLN A 112 -4.49 -12.65 9.58
C GLN A 112 -6.02 -12.67 9.74
N LYS A 113 -6.54 -12.04 10.78
CA LYS A 113 -7.97 -11.91 10.99
C LYS A 113 -8.64 -11.11 9.89
N VAL A 114 -8.06 -9.96 9.51
CA VAL A 114 -8.54 -9.15 8.38
C VAL A 114 -8.46 -9.93 7.06
N GLU A 115 -7.39 -10.69 6.81
CA GLU A 115 -7.26 -11.55 5.62
C GLU A 115 -8.34 -12.63 5.57
N ALA A 116 -8.62 -13.26 6.71
CA ALA A 116 -9.67 -14.27 6.81
C ALA A 116 -11.06 -13.68 6.55
N ASP A 117 -11.33 -12.46 7.03
CA ASP A 117 -12.59 -11.77 6.78
C ASP A 117 -12.78 -11.43 5.29
N PHE A 118 -11.74 -10.93 4.60
CA PHE A 118 -11.79 -10.68 3.15
C PHE A 118 -11.93 -11.96 2.33
N SER A 119 -11.29 -13.05 2.76
CA SER A 119 -11.38 -14.36 2.09
C SER A 119 -12.70 -15.09 2.37
N GLY A 120 -13.43 -14.66 3.39
CA GLY A 120 -14.68 -15.23 3.84
C GLY A 120 -15.92 -14.50 3.32
N LEU A 121 -17.03 -14.70 4.02
CA LEU A 121 -18.29 -13.99 3.79
C LEU A 121 -18.56 -12.98 4.91
N ALA A 122 -17.53 -12.35 5.46
CA ALA A 122 -17.69 -11.37 6.51
C ALA A 122 -18.45 -10.13 5.98
N THR A 123 -19.28 -9.54 6.83
CA THR A 123 -19.95 -8.27 6.49
C THR A 123 -18.93 -7.14 6.48
N GLY A 124 -19.21 -6.08 5.70
CA GLY A 124 -18.34 -4.91 5.65
C GLY A 124 -18.12 -4.25 7.02
N ASP A 125 -19.14 -4.23 7.88
CA ASP A 125 -19.03 -3.72 9.26
C ASP A 125 -18.03 -4.54 10.09
N ARG A 126 -18.07 -5.87 9.98
CA ARG A 126 -17.11 -6.73 10.66
C ARG A 126 -15.68 -6.51 10.16
N VAL A 127 -15.50 -6.41 8.84
CA VAL A 127 -14.21 -6.06 8.25
C VAL A 127 -13.73 -4.72 8.77
N ALA A 128 -14.60 -3.71 8.89
CA ALA A 128 -14.25 -2.39 9.42
C ALA A 128 -13.82 -2.45 10.90
N ASP A 129 -14.47 -3.28 11.71
CA ASP A 129 -14.10 -3.49 13.13
C ASP A 129 -12.73 -4.15 13.25
N ASP A 130 -12.47 -5.21 12.46
CA ASP A 130 -11.19 -5.92 12.49
C ASP A 130 -10.05 -5.09 11.89
N LEU A 131 -10.31 -4.28 10.87
CA LEU A 131 -9.37 -3.24 10.42
C LEU A 131 -9.11 -2.21 11.50
N GLY A 132 -10.11 -1.83 12.30
CA GLY A 132 -9.96 -0.97 13.46
C GLY A 132 -8.98 -1.55 14.49
N ALA A 133 -9.16 -2.82 14.84
CA ALA A 133 -8.26 -3.52 15.76
C ALA A 133 -6.82 -3.61 15.20
N LEU A 134 -6.67 -3.89 13.89
CA LEU A 134 -5.37 -3.91 13.22
C LEU A 134 -4.69 -2.53 13.24
N ILE A 135 -5.43 -1.45 13.03
CA ILE A 135 -4.92 -0.07 13.10
C ILE A 135 -4.36 0.22 14.49
N GLU A 136 -5.08 -0.15 15.56
CA GLU A 136 -4.61 0.10 16.94
C GLU A 136 -3.32 -0.66 17.24
N VAL A 137 -3.22 -1.94 16.86
CA VAL A 137 -1.99 -2.71 17.03
C VAL A 137 -0.86 -2.15 16.17
N THR A 138 -1.15 -1.71 14.94
CA THR A 138 -0.15 -1.07 14.06
C THR A 138 0.38 0.23 14.67
N ARG A 139 -0.49 1.06 15.26
CA ARG A 139 -0.08 2.29 15.97
C ARG A 139 0.87 1.99 17.13
N ALA A 140 0.53 1.00 17.95
CA ALA A 140 1.39 0.56 19.04
C ALA A 140 2.74 0.05 18.53
N ALA A 141 2.75 -0.65 17.39
CA ALA A 141 3.96 -1.12 16.73
C ALA A 141 4.86 0.04 16.26
N LEU A 142 4.27 1.05 15.63
CA LEU A 142 5.00 2.24 15.16
C LEU A 142 5.58 3.05 16.34
N ASP A 143 4.79 3.25 17.39
CA ASP A 143 5.25 3.92 18.62
C ASP A 143 6.44 3.18 19.23
N ARG A 144 6.36 1.86 19.30
CA ARG A 144 7.46 0.99 19.81
C ARG A 144 8.74 1.10 18.98
N LEU A 145 8.62 1.36 17.67
CA LEU A 145 9.71 1.58 16.74
C LEU A 145 10.15 3.05 16.63
N ALA A 146 9.61 3.94 17.47
CA ALA A 146 9.83 5.38 17.44
C ALA A 146 9.52 6.03 16.08
N VAL A 147 8.52 5.49 15.36
CA VAL A 147 8.01 6.02 14.11
C VAL A 147 6.84 6.95 14.41
N PRO A 148 6.78 8.16 13.81
CA PRO A 148 5.64 9.05 13.96
C PRO A 148 4.32 8.40 13.53
N VAL A 149 3.30 8.49 14.36
CA VAL A 149 1.98 7.89 14.12
C VAL A 149 1.00 8.98 13.65
N PRO A 150 0.68 9.07 12.34
CA PRO A 150 -0.30 10.03 11.86
C PRO A 150 -1.71 9.65 12.32
N PRO A 151 -2.60 10.64 12.57
CA PRO A 151 -4.01 10.35 12.80
C PRO A 151 -4.66 9.77 11.54
N CYS A 152 -5.69 8.93 11.72
CA CYS A 152 -6.58 8.62 10.59
C CYS A 152 -7.32 9.89 10.17
N ALA A 153 -7.28 10.23 8.89
CA ALA A 153 -8.13 11.28 8.33
C ALA A 153 -9.61 10.91 8.55
N LYS A 154 -10.43 11.91 8.84
CA LYS A 154 -11.88 11.75 9.00
C LYS A 154 -12.55 11.75 7.64
#